data_977faaa94902e8cf44d2556940137127
#
_entry.id   977faaa94902e8cf44d2556940137127
#
_cell.length_a   1.000
_cell.length_b   1.000
_cell.length_c   1.000
_cell.angle_alpha   90.00
_cell.angle_beta   90.00
_cell.angle_gamma   90.00
#
_symmetry.space_group_name_H-M   'P 1'
#
loop_
_entity.id
_entity.type
_entity.pdbx_description
1 polymer ?
#
loop_
_entity_poly.entity_id
_entity_poly.type
_entity_poly.pdbx_seq_one_letter_code
_entity_poly.pdbx_strand_id
1 'polypeptide(L)'
;DSWTNWSEPKNLGDVINSPQSDMFYFVTAKGDKAYISKNGDIFELDNTVKQDPVVLVKGKVYDAKTKQVVSAKIEYNNLKTNKIIGTAISDPKTGSYSIVLPYGSNYSFMADKENYYATTQNVDLSNLKEYKEMEVDLYLTPIEKGAVIRLNNIFFDSGKYTLLAESFAELDILFGLLNDNKNIKIEIAGHTDAVGSDVDN
;
A
#
# COMPACT_ATOMS: atom_id res chain seq x y z
N ASP A 1 9.36 1.10 -15.99
CA ASP A 1 10.73 1.54 -16.31
C ASP A 1 11.64 0.33 -16.32
N SER A 2 12.40 0.16 -17.39
CA SER A 2 13.39 -0.91 -17.49
C SER A 2 14.76 -0.34 -17.12
N TRP A 3 15.56 -1.10 -16.37
CA TRP A 3 16.95 -0.76 -16.06
C TRP A 3 17.90 -0.76 -17.28
N THR A 4 17.33 -0.91 -18.48
CA THR A 4 18.06 -0.98 -19.74
C THR A 4 17.79 0.22 -20.65
N ASN A 5 16.78 1.05 -20.36
CA ASN A 5 16.42 2.25 -21.14
C ASN A 5 16.54 3.47 -20.25
N TRP A 6 17.60 4.24 -20.45
CA TRP A 6 17.88 5.49 -19.76
C TRP A 6 17.65 6.68 -20.69
N SER A 7 17.10 7.77 -20.17
CA SER A 7 17.11 9.05 -20.85
C SER A 7 18.54 9.60 -20.90
N GLU A 8 18.78 10.59 -21.78
CA GLU A 8 20.05 11.31 -21.78
C GLU A 8 20.32 11.91 -20.38
N PRO A 9 21.57 11.80 -19.89
CA PRO A 9 21.95 12.38 -18.61
C PRO A 9 21.72 13.90 -18.60
N LYS A 10 21.11 14.41 -17.52
CA LYS A 10 20.86 15.83 -17.34
C LYS A 10 21.71 16.39 -16.22
N ASN A 11 22.49 17.42 -16.52
CA ASN A 11 23.19 18.18 -15.50
C ASN A 11 22.19 18.95 -14.64
N LEU A 12 22.27 18.78 -13.31
CA LEU A 12 21.37 19.38 -12.33
C LEU A 12 21.86 20.73 -11.77
N GLY A 13 22.94 21.28 -12.34
CA GLY A 13 23.52 22.56 -11.96
C GLY A 13 24.61 22.46 -10.89
N ASP A 14 25.33 23.56 -10.69
CA ASP A 14 26.57 23.63 -9.90
C ASP A 14 26.37 23.34 -8.40
N VAL A 15 25.16 23.48 -7.90
CA VAL A 15 24.83 23.13 -6.51
C VAL A 15 24.90 21.62 -6.31
N ILE A 16 24.46 20.85 -7.31
CA ILE A 16 24.42 19.39 -7.27
C ILE A 16 25.67 18.82 -7.91
N ASN A 17 25.98 19.24 -9.14
CA ASN A 17 27.13 18.76 -9.90
C ASN A 17 28.34 19.68 -9.69
N SER A 18 29.35 19.17 -9.01
CA SER A 18 30.66 19.86 -8.83
C SER A 18 31.68 19.36 -9.86
N PRO A 19 32.85 20.02 -10.00
CA PRO A 19 33.95 19.49 -10.81
C PRO A 19 34.61 18.23 -10.25
N GLN A 20 34.17 17.79 -9.06
CA GLN A 20 34.70 16.64 -8.32
C GLN A 20 33.74 15.45 -8.40
N SER A 21 34.02 14.40 -7.61
CA SER A 21 33.16 13.21 -7.56
C SER A 21 31.91 13.48 -6.72
N ASP A 22 30.75 13.52 -7.35
CA ASP A 22 29.45 13.62 -6.72
C ASP A 22 28.72 12.26 -6.86
N MET A 23 28.24 11.69 -5.76
CA MET A 23 27.61 10.37 -5.74
C MET A 23 26.36 10.36 -4.88
N PHE A 24 25.49 9.37 -5.13
CA PHE A 24 24.35 9.06 -4.27
C PHE A 24 23.38 10.24 -4.07
N TYR A 25 23.04 10.94 -5.16
CA TYR A 25 22.00 11.95 -5.10
C TYR A 25 20.66 11.29 -4.77
N PHE A 26 20.07 11.69 -3.64
CA PHE A 26 18.81 11.16 -3.12
C PHE A 26 17.87 12.29 -2.75
N VAL A 27 16.61 12.23 -3.18
CA VAL A 27 15.55 13.19 -2.84
C VAL A 27 14.63 12.57 -1.82
N THR A 28 14.27 13.33 -0.77
CA THR A 28 13.29 12.89 0.23
C THR A 28 11.91 12.62 -0.39
N ALA A 29 11.11 11.78 0.24
CA ALA A 29 9.75 11.50 -0.24
C ALA A 29 8.88 12.77 -0.33
N LYS A 30 9.11 13.74 0.55
CA LYS A 30 8.41 15.04 0.51
C LYS A 30 8.85 15.91 -0.68
N GLY A 31 10.03 15.66 -1.22
CA GLY A 31 10.54 16.39 -2.39
C GLY A 31 11.12 17.76 -2.08
N ASP A 32 11.23 18.16 -0.81
CA ASP A 32 11.75 19.47 -0.38
C ASP A 32 13.27 19.46 -0.16
N LYS A 33 13.84 18.33 0.21
CA LYS A 33 15.26 18.16 0.50
C LYS A 33 15.88 17.08 -0.38
N ALA A 34 17.17 17.22 -0.62
CA ALA A 34 18.00 16.22 -1.26
C ALA A 34 19.29 16.01 -0.46
N TYR A 35 19.86 14.82 -0.59
CA TYR A 35 21.15 14.46 0.00
C TYR A 35 22.10 14.02 -1.11
N ILE A 36 23.35 14.40 -0.99
CA ILE A 36 24.40 14.03 -1.93
C ILE A 36 25.71 13.77 -1.18
N SER A 37 26.49 12.80 -1.63
CA SER A 37 27.84 12.58 -1.14
C SER A 37 28.84 13.31 -2.03
N LYS A 38 29.64 14.19 -1.42
CA LYS A 38 30.75 14.92 -2.05
C LYS A 38 32.02 14.74 -1.23
N ASN A 39 33.07 14.27 -1.84
CA ASN A 39 34.38 14.06 -1.20
C ASN A 39 34.33 13.19 0.08
N GLY A 40 33.38 12.28 0.19
CA GLY A 40 33.23 11.41 1.36
C GLY A 40 32.30 11.94 2.46
N ASP A 41 31.85 13.19 2.35
CA ASP A 41 30.86 13.79 3.27
C ASP A 41 29.45 13.76 2.67
N ILE A 42 28.43 13.83 3.53
CA ILE A 42 27.02 13.90 3.14
C ILE A 42 26.54 15.33 3.32
N PHE A 43 26.00 15.91 2.27
CA PHE A 43 25.43 17.26 2.25
C PHE A 43 23.90 17.19 2.09
N GLU A 44 23.19 17.98 2.88
CA GLU A 44 21.77 18.27 2.69
C GLU A 44 21.62 19.52 1.82
N LEU A 45 20.72 19.46 0.86
CA LEU A 45 20.39 20.53 -0.07
C LEU A 45 18.89 20.77 -0.10
N ASP A 46 18.47 22.02 -0.39
CA ASP A 46 17.11 22.28 -0.80
C ASP A 46 16.91 21.73 -2.20
N ASN A 47 15.90 20.86 -2.37
CA ASN A 47 15.64 20.27 -3.67
C ASN A 47 14.93 21.28 -4.59
N THR A 48 15.52 21.58 -5.71
CA THR A 48 14.96 22.45 -6.75
C THR A 48 14.39 21.67 -7.95
N VAL A 49 14.60 20.36 -7.99
CA VAL A 49 14.10 19.49 -9.06
C VAL A 49 12.66 19.10 -8.74
N LYS A 50 11.71 19.56 -9.57
CA LYS A 50 10.29 19.20 -9.40
C LYS A 50 10.13 17.69 -9.45
N GLN A 51 9.52 17.15 -8.43
CA GLN A 51 9.14 15.73 -8.32
C GLN A 51 7.62 15.60 -8.44
N ASP A 52 7.17 14.47 -8.98
CA ASP A 52 5.77 14.11 -8.83
C ASP A 52 5.47 13.81 -7.37
N PRO A 53 4.34 14.32 -6.82
CA PRO A 53 3.99 14.07 -5.44
C PRO A 53 3.88 12.58 -5.14
N VAL A 54 4.27 12.21 -3.93
CA VAL A 54 4.10 10.85 -3.42
C VAL A 54 3.40 10.90 -2.06
N VAL A 55 2.87 9.76 -1.66
CA VAL A 55 2.28 9.57 -0.33
C VAL A 55 3.12 8.59 0.45
N LEU A 56 3.49 8.97 1.66
CA LEU A 56 4.18 8.10 2.61
C LEU A 56 3.13 7.43 3.50
N VAL A 57 2.89 6.15 3.26
CA VAL A 57 2.00 5.32 4.08
C VAL A 57 2.84 4.62 5.14
N LYS A 58 2.53 4.87 6.41
CA LYS A 58 3.13 4.25 7.59
C LYS A 58 2.07 3.49 8.34
N GLY A 59 2.46 2.48 9.11
CA GLY A 59 1.53 1.76 9.98
C GLY A 59 2.19 0.60 10.69
N LYS A 60 1.38 -0.18 11.36
CA LYS A 60 1.80 -1.41 12.03
C LYS A 60 0.88 -2.57 11.64
N VAL A 61 1.42 -3.76 11.77
CA VAL A 61 0.64 -4.99 11.61
C VAL A 61 0.38 -5.59 12.98
N TYR A 62 -0.88 -5.92 13.23
CA TYR A 62 -1.35 -6.49 14.49
C TYR A 62 -2.08 -7.82 14.29
N ASP A 63 -1.99 -8.68 15.27
CA ASP A 63 -2.95 -9.76 15.46
C ASP A 63 -4.29 -9.14 15.92
N ALA A 64 -5.35 -9.40 15.16
CA ALA A 64 -6.66 -8.78 15.41
C ALA A 64 -7.28 -9.19 16.76
N LYS A 65 -6.93 -10.39 17.27
CA LYS A 65 -7.44 -10.94 18.52
C LYS A 65 -6.66 -10.47 19.74
N THR A 66 -5.33 -10.62 19.69
CA THR A 66 -4.44 -10.34 20.83
C THR A 66 -4.00 -8.89 20.90
N LYS A 67 -4.14 -8.15 19.80
CA LYS A 67 -3.62 -6.77 19.61
C LYS A 67 -2.10 -6.67 19.71
N GLN A 68 -1.41 -7.79 19.69
CA GLN A 68 0.05 -7.84 19.65
C GLN A 68 0.55 -7.50 18.24
N VAL A 69 1.70 -6.83 18.15
CA VAL A 69 2.35 -6.60 16.86
C VAL A 69 2.87 -7.91 16.29
N VAL A 70 2.78 -8.04 14.97
CA VAL A 70 3.25 -9.23 14.26
C VAL A 70 4.05 -8.83 13.01
N SER A 71 5.04 -9.64 12.66
CA SER A 71 5.71 -9.53 11.38
C SER A 71 4.87 -10.20 10.31
N ALA A 72 4.66 -9.51 9.20
CA ALA A 72 3.94 -10.01 8.04
C ALA A 72 4.56 -9.48 6.74
N LYS A 73 4.36 -10.20 5.64
CA LYS A 73 4.59 -9.71 4.29
C LYS A 73 3.44 -8.76 3.93
N ILE A 74 3.76 -7.61 3.39
CA ILE A 74 2.78 -6.65 2.88
C ILE A 74 3.00 -6.53 1.39
N GLU A 75 1.98 -6.85 0.61
CA GLU A 75 1.94 -6.65 -0.83
C GLU A 75 1.00 -5.49 -1.13
N TYR A 76 1.37 -4.61 -2.04
CA TYR A 76 0.52 -3.48 -2.41
C TYR A 76 0.34 -3.42 -3.92
N ASN A 77 -0.93 -3.32 -4.31
CA ASN A 77 -1.39 -3.41 -5.69
C ASN A 77 -2.11 -2.13 -6.09
N ASN A 78 -1.95 -1.73 -7.35
CA ASN A 78 -2.80 -0.70 -7.94
C ASN A 78 -4.12 -1.35 -8.39
N LEU A 79 -5.24 -0.97 -7.77
CA LEU A 79 -6.56 -1.56 -8.02
C LEU A 79 -7.06 -1.36 -9.44
N LYS A 80 -6.73 -0.23 -10.06
CA LYS A 80 -7.15 0.06 -11.44
C LYS A 80 -6.48 -0.84 -12.48
N THR A 81 -5.21 -1.17 -12.27
CA THR A 81 -4.42 -1.97 -13.23
C THR A 81 -4.26 -3.42 -12.78
N ASN A 82 -4.67 -3.74 -11.56
CA ASN A 82 -4.45 -5.02 -10.87
C ASN A 82 -2.98 -5.48 -10.89
N LYS A 83 -2.05 -4.51 -10.87
CA LYS A 83 -0.62 -4.79 -10.86
C LYS A 83 -0.07 -4.67 -9.45
N ILE A 84 0.76 -5.64 -9.08
CA ILE A 84 1.61 -5.54 -7.90
C ILE A 84 2.62 -4.43 -8.14
N ILE A 85 2.62 -3.44 -7.24
CA ILE A 85 3.54 -2.31 -7.27
C ILE A 85 4.80 -2.63 -6.47
N GLY A 86 4.65 -3.40 -5.40
CA GLY A 86 5.78 -3.84 -4.60
C GLY A 86 5.38 -4.65 -3.37
N THR A 87 6.39 -4.99 -2.60
CA THR A 87 6.24 -5.72 -1.34
C THR A 87 7.10 -5.09 -0.25
N ALA A 88 6.63 -5.19 0.99
CA ALA A 88 7.38 -4.83 2.19
C ALA A 88 7.24 -5.93 3.24
N ILE A 89 8.09 -5.89 4.26
CA ILE A 89 7.97 -6.77 5.44
C ILE A 89 7.93 -5.86 6.65
N SER A 90 6.95 -6.03 7.52
CA SER A 90 6.89 -5.27 8.76
C SER A 90 7.98 -5.72 9.73
N ASP A 91 8.50 -4.77 10.52
CA ASP A 91 9.55 -5.02 11.50
C ASP A 91 9.09 -6.07 12.53
N PRO A 92 9.87 -7.12 12.80
CA PRO A 92 9.45 -8.20 13.66
C PRO A 92 9.28 -7.82 15.15
N LYS A 93 9.88 -6.72 15.59
CA LYS A 93 9.81 -6.27 16.99
C LYS A 93 8.70 -5.24 17.20
N THR A 94 8.53 -4.35 16.26
CA THR A 94 7.61 -3.20 16.37
C THR A 94 6.36 -3.33 15.53
N GLY A 95 6.32 -4.30 14.59
CA GLY A 95 5.26 -4.45 13.60
C GLY A 95 5.21 -3.35 12.55
N SER A 96 6.10 -2.36 12.63
CA SER A 96 6.05 -1.15 11.80
C SER A 96 6.41 -1.41 10.35
N TYR A 97 5.77 -0.68 9.44
CA TYR A 97 6.11 -0.63 8.03
C TYR A 97 6.01 0.79 7.48
N SER A 98 6.65 1.03 6.35
CA SER A 98 6.62 2.32 5.65
C SER A 98 6.75 2.09 4.15
N ILE A 99 5.83 2.66 3.36
CA ILE A 99 5.74 2.47 1.91
C ILE A 99 5.49 3.83 1.26
N VAL A 100 6.23 4.12 0.20
CA VAL A 100 6.04 5.33 -0.61
C VAL A 100 5.27 4.95 -1.87
N LEU A 101 4.15 5.64 -2.11
CA LEU A 101 3.27 5.40 -3.27
C LEU A 101 3.14 6.64 -4.14
N PRO A 102 3.08 6.48 -5.47
CA PRO A 102 2.64 7.54 -6.37
C PRO A 102 1.20 7.97 -6.05
N TYR A 103 0.91 9.26 -6.21
CA TYR A 103 -0.46 9.78 -6.13
C TYR A 103 -1.30 9.41 -7.37
N GLY A 104 -2.61 9.72 -7.34
CA GLY A 104 -3.51 9.61 -8.49
C GLY A 104 -4.03 8.19 -8.76
N SER A 105 -3.92 7.28 -7.81
CA SER A 105 -4.44 5.92 -7.93
C SER A 105 -5.05 5.42 -6.63
N ASN A 106 -5.81 4.35 -6.73
CA ASN A 106 -6.34 3.62 -5.60
C ASN A 106 -5.54 2.32 -5.41
N TYR A 107 -5.13 2.05 -4.17
CA TYR A 107 -4.26 0.93 -3.84
C TYR A 107 -4.92 -0.01 -2.84
N SER A 108 -4.63 -1.30 -2.98
CA SER A 108 -4.90 -2.32 -1.97
C SER A 108 -3.59 -2.72 -1.30
N PHE A 109 -3.57 -2.72 0.01
CA PHE A 109 -2.52 -3.29 0.85
C PHE A 109 -3.01 -4.63 1.36
N MET A 110 -2.29 -5.68 1.10
CA MET A 110 -2.56 -7.03 1.59
C MET A 110 -1.46 -7.44 2.56
N ALA A 111 -1.80 -7.63 3.83
CA ALA A 111 -0.90 -8.27 4.79
C ALA A 111 -1.17 -9.77 4.80
N ASP A 112 -0.10 -10.55 4.69
CA ASP A 112 -0.13 -12.01 4.67
C ASP A 112 0.85 -12.60 5.69
N LYS A 113 0.38 -13.61 6.41
CA LYS A 113 1.15 -14.37 7.38
C LYS A 113 0.55 -15.77 7.54
N GLU A 114 1.42 -16.77 7.69
CA GLU A 114 1.01 -18.16 7.95
C GLU A 114 0.08 -18.26 9.16
N ASN A 115 -0.99 -19.06 9.04
CA ASN A 115 -2.08 -19.25 10.02
C ASN A 115 -2.97 -18.03 10.28
N TYR A 116 -2.90 -17.02 9.42
CA TYR A 116 -3.80 -15.87 9.43
C TYR A 116 -4.52 -15.75 8.10
N TYR A 117 -5.70 -15.16 8.12
CA TYR A 117 -6.35 -14.70 6.90
C TYR A 117 -5.61 -13.46 6.38
N ALA A 118 -5.26 -13.48 5.10
CA ALA A 118 -4.64 -12.33 4.44
C ALA A 118 -5.61 -11.15 4.45
N THR A 119 -5.29 -10.11 5.21
CA THR A 119 -6.17 -8.94 5.34
C THR A 119 -5.80 -7.89 4.31
N THR A 120 -6.81 -7.25 3.77
CA THR A 120 -6.66 -6.15 2.81
C THR A 120 -7.13 -4.83 3.41
N GLN A 121 -6.53 -3.75 2.95
CA GLN A 121 -6.93 -2.38 3.28
C GLN A 121 -6.86 -1.52 2.03
N ASN A 122 -7.91 -0.77 1.76
CA ASN A 122 -7.95 0.19 0.66
C ASN A 122 -7.28 1.52 1.07
N VAL A 123 -6.48 2.07 0.16
CA VAL A 123 -5.85 3.39 0.31
C VAL A 123 -6.10 4.18 -0.97
N ASP A 124 -7.10 5.04 -0.94
CA ASP A 124 -7.48 5.87 -2.08
C ASP A 124 -6.64 7.15 -2.12
N LEU A 125 -5.76 7.24 -3.11
CA LEU A 125 -4.90 8.40 -3.38
C LEU A 125 -5.28 9.09 -4.70
N SER A 126 -6.43 8.78 -5.30
CA SER A 126 -6.83 9.24 -6.64
C SER A 126 -6.98 10.76 -6.74
N ASN A 127 -7.38 11.41 -5.65
CA ASN A 127 -7.64 12.85 -5.59
C ASN A 127 -6.52 13.68 -4.94
N LEU A 128 -5.43 13.05 -4.49
CA LEU A 128 -4.30 13.75 -3.88
C LEU A 128 -3.44 14.40 -4.96
N LYS A 129 -2.91 15.60 -4.66
CA LYS A 129 -2.08 16.40 -5.59
C LYS A 129 -0.78 16.90 -4.96
N GLU A 130 -0.56 16.56 -3.70
CA GLU A 130 0.60 16.99 -2.92
C GLU A 130 1.09 15.87 -2.00
N TYR A 131 2.31 16.01 -1.50
CA TYR A 131 2.86 15.08 -0.52
C TYR A 131 1.95 14.99 0.72
N LYS A 132 1.69 13.75 1.15
CA LYS A 132 0.93 13.46 2.37
C LYS A 132 1.53 12.28 3.10
N GLU A 133 1.49 12.31 4.42
CA GLU A 133 1.69 11.14 5.27
C GLU A 133 0.33 10.59 5.72
N MET A 134 0.20 9.28 5.66
CA MET A 134 -1.00 8.56 6.08
C MET A 134 -0.60 7.43 7.02
N GLU A 135 -1.42 7.20 8.05
CA GLU A 135 -1.28 6.07 8.95
C GLU A 135 -2.33 5.01 8.61
N VAL A 136 -1.88 3.78 8.33
CA VAL A 136 -2.73 2.65 7.95
C VAL A 136 -2.26 1.42 8.72
N ASP A 137 -2.99 1.05 9.75
CA ASP A 137 -2.72 -0.18 10.51
C ASP A 137 -3.44 -1.37 9.88
N LEU A 138 -2.76 -2.53 9.87
CA LEU A 138 -3.27 -3.78 9.31
C LEU A 138 -3.52 -4.79 10.44
N TYR A 139 -4.70 -5.42 10.42
CA TYR A 139 -5.13 -6.35 11.47
C TYR A 139 -5.34 -7.74 10.87
N LEU A 140 -4.42 -8.65 11.11
CA LEU A 140 -4.49 -10.02 10.66
C LEU A 140 -5.40 -10.85 11.56
N THR A 141 -6.39 -11.53 10.98
CA THR A 141 -7.33 -12.38 11.72
C THR A 141 -6.82 -13.82 11.74
N PRO A 142 -6.56 -14.42 12.92
CA PRO A 142 -6.19 -15.83 13.00
C PRO A 142 -7.25 -16.74 12.37
N ILE A 143 -6.84 -17.78 11.66
CA ILE A 143 -7.73 -18.79 11.07
C ILE A 143 -8.19 -19.73 12.19
N GLU A 144 -9.35 -19.43 12.78
CA GLU A 144 -9.97 -20.23 13.84
C GLU A 144 -11.50 -20.26 13.72
N LYS A 145 -12.14 -21.22 14.39
CA LYS A 145 -13.60 -21.30 14.38
C LYS A 145 -14.24 -20.06 15.01
N GLY A 146 -15.20 -19.46 14.30
CA GLY A 146 -15.91 -18.26 14.73
C GLY A 146 -15.16 -16.95 14.43
N ALA A 147 -14.05 -17.00 13.73
CA ALA A 147 -13.38 -15.79 13.24
C ALA A 147 -14.30 -15.01 12.30
N VAL A 148 -14.32 -13.69 12.44
CA VAL A 148 -15.04 -12.77 11.57
C VAL A 148 -14.02 -12.02 10.74
N ILE A 149 -14.18 -12.06 9.43
CA ILE A 149 -13.30 -11.46 8.44
C ILE A 149 -14.10 -10.41 7.68
N ARG A 150 -13.53 -9.22 7.51
CA ARG A 150 -14.12 -8.18 6.69
C ARG A 150 -13.45 -8.17 5.32
N LEU A 151 -14.26 -8.22 4.27
CA LEU A 151 -13.81 -8.03 2.88
C LEU A 151 -13.84 -6.52 2.59
N ASN A 152 -12.67 -5.90 2.46
CA ASN A 152 -12.55 -4.43 2.38
C ASN A 152 -12.60 -3.88 0.95
N ASN A 153 -12.31 -4.73 -0.05
CA ASN A 153 -12.21 -4.29 -1.44
C ASN A 153 -13.32 -4.93 -2.30
N ILE A 154 -14.57 -4.87 -1.84
CA ILE A 154 -15.75 -5.26 -2.60
C ILE A 154 -16.49 -3.99 -3.02
N PHE A 155 -16.56 -3.75 -4.31
CA PHE A 155 -17.11 -2.54 -4.88
C PHE A 155 -18.28 -2.85 -5.83
N PHE A 156 -19.29 -2.01 -5.78
CA PHE A 156 -20.48 -2.08 -6.63
C PHE A 156 -20.68 -0.76 -7.36
N ASP A 157 -21.32 -0.79 -8.50
CA ASP A 157 -21.89 0.40 -9.12
C ASP A 157 -23.01 0.98 -8.25
N SER A 158 -23.18 2.30 -8.29
CA SER A 158 -24.27 2.96 -7.56
C SER A 158 -25.64 2.38 -7.93
N GLY A 159 -26.38 1.93 -6.94
CA GLY A 159 -27.71 1.32 -7.11
C GLY A 159 -27.71 -0.02 -7.85
N LYS A 160 -26.58 -0.73 -7.93
CA LYS A 160 -26.49 -2.04 -8.57
C LYS A 160 -25.87 -3.09 -7.65
N TYR A 161 -26.15 -4.35 -7.95
CA TYR A 161 -25.56 -5.52 -7.30
C TYR A 161 -24.40 -6.13 -8.10
N THR A 162 -24.04 -5.55 -9.23
CA THR A 162 -22.94 -6.03 -10.08
C THR A 162 -21.61 -5.59 -9.49
N LEU A 163 -20.73 -6.55 -9.26
CA LEU A 163 -19.37 -6.31 -8.77
C LEU A 163 -18.54 -5.58 -9.83
N LEU A 164 -17.76 -4.60 -9.38
CA LEU A 164 -16.73 -3.98 -10.20
C LEU A 164 -15.50 -4.89 -10.30
N ALA A 165 -14.71 -4.72 -11.36
CA ALA A 165 -13.54 -5.55 -11.64
C ALA A 165 -12.48 -5.50 -10.51
N GLU A 166 -12.40 -4.38 -9.83
CA GLU A 166 -11.51 -4.17 -8.68
C GLU A 166 -11.81 -5.10 -7.49
N SER A 167 -13.04 -5.66 -7.43
CA SER A 167 -13.46 -6.59 -6.37
C SER A 167 -12.87 -7.99 -6.52
N PHE A 168 -12.47 -8.38 -7.72
CA PHE A 168 -12.06 -9.78 -7.97
C PHE A 168 -10.78 -10.15 -7.22
N ALA A 169 -9.86 -9.22 -7.03
CA ALA A 169 -8.64 -9.49 -6.25
C ALA A 169 -8.94 -9.92 -4.80
N GLU A 170 -9.95 -9.30 -4.16
CA GLU A 170 -10.39 -9.67 -2.82
C GLU A 170 -11.07 -11.06 -2.80
N LEU A 171 -11.87 -11.35 -3.83
CA LEU A 171 -12.53 -12.65 -3.98
C LEU A 171 -11.53 -13.76 -4.27
N ASP A 172 -10.47 -13.50 -5.02
CA ASP A 172 -9.40 -14.47 -5.28
C ASP A 172 -8.65 -14.85 -3.98
N ILE A 173 -8.45 -13.90 -3.06
CA ILE A 173 -7.88 -14.18 -1.72
C ILE A 173 -8.80 -15.12 -0.94
N LEU A 174 -10.12 -14.82 -0.91
CA LEU A 174 -11.11 -15.68 -0.26
C LEU A 174 -11.17 -17.07 -0.89
N PHE A 175 -11.13 -17.14 -2.22
CA PHE A 175 -11.09 -18.41 -2.95
C PHE A 175 -9.85 -19.23 -2.60
N GLY A 176 -8.67 -18.61 -2.54
CA GLY A 176 -7.43 -19.24 -2.10
C GLY A 176 -7.56 -19.84 -0.71
N LEU A 177 -8.07 -19.06 0.27
CA LEU A 177 -8.32 -19.55 1.62
C LEU A 177 -9.21 -20.81 1.64
N LEU A 178 -10.32 -20.79 0.90
CA LEU A 178 -11.25 -21.90 0.85
C LEU A 178 -10.68 -23.13 0.12
N ASN A 179 -9.87 -22.91 -0.90
CA ASN A 179 -9.21 -23.98 -1.63
C ASN A 179 -8.15 -24.69 -0.78
N ASP A 180 -7.40 -23.94 0.02
CA ASP A 180 -6.36 -24.49 0.90
C ASP A 180 -6.95 -25.16 2.15
N ASN A 181 -8.19 -24.75 2.55
CA ASN A 181 -8.86 -25.21 3.75
C ASN A 181 -10.25 -25.81 3.45
N LYS A 182 -10.30 -26.91 2.71
CA LYS A 182 -11.54 -27.53 2.16
C LYS A 182 -12.61 -27.89 3.20
N ASN A 183 -12.24 -27.97 4.48
CA ASN A 183 -13.16 -28.30 5.57
C ASN A 183 -13.78 -27.07 6.26
N ILE A 184 -13.39 -25.86 5.87
CA ILE A 184 -13.95 -24.62 6.40
C ILE A 184 -15.36 -24.41 5.80
N LYS A 185 -16.29 -24.03 6.67
CA LYS A 185 -17.61 -23.51 6.28
C LYS A 185 -17.66 -22.05 6.66
N ILE A 186 -18.08 -21.20 5.74
CA ILE A 186 -18.22 -19.76 5.93
C ILE A 186 -19.66 -19.33 5.76
N GLU A 187 -20.00 -18.20 6.36
CA GLU A 187 -21.19 -17.41 6.09
C GLU A 187 -20.71 -16.08 5.49
N ILE A 188 -21.33 -15.63 4.41
CA ILE A 188 -21.06 -14.33 3.80
C ILE A 188 -22.24 -13.43 4.11
N ALA A 189 -21.99 -12.32 4.83
CA ALA A 189 -22.99 -11.30 5.13
C ALA A 189 -22.66 -10.01 4.36
N GLY A 190 -23.65 -9.43 3.72
CA GLY A 190 -23.61 -8.12 3.09
C GLY A 190 -24.45 -7.14 3.92
N HIS A 191 -23.97 -5.90 4.01
CA HIS A 191 -24.67 -4.82 4.70
C HIS A 191 -24.74 -3.62 3.76
N THR A 192 -25.92 -2.99 3.68
CA THR A 192 -26.12 -1.72 3.03
C THR A 192 -25.91 -0.58 4.02
N ASP A 193 -25.75 0.64 3.52
CA ASP A 193 -25.80 1.84 4.38
C ASP A 193 -27.27 2.15 4.79
N ALA A 194 -27.46 3.18 5.60
CA ALA A 194 -28.77 3.63 6.04
C ALA A 194 -29.42 4.67 5.11
N VAL A 195 -28.87 4.83 3.90
CA VAL A 195 -29.39 5.78 2.90
C VAL A 195 -30.33 5.04 1.96
N GLY A 196 -31.60 5.48 1.92
CA GLY A 196 -32.64 4.84 1.12
C GLY A 196 -33.79 4.32 1.97
N SER A 197 -34.72 3.61 1.33
CA SER A 197 -35.81 2.92 2.04
C SER A 197 -35.43 1.49 2.37
N ASP A 198 -36.01 0.90 3.42
CA ASP A 198 -35.83 -0.52 3.78
C ASP A 198 -36.20 -1.49 2.65
N VAL A 199 -36.92 -1.01 1.63
CA VAL A 199 -37.32 -1.81 0.45
C VAL A 199 -36.24 -1.76 -0.63
N ASP A 200 -35.44 -0.69 -0.68
CA ASP A 200 -34.37 -0.47 -1.66
C ASP A 200 -33.02 -1.01 -1.16
N ASN A 201 -32.90 -1.25 0.15
CA ASN A 201 -31.76 -1.83 0.84
C ASN A 201 -32.00 -3.32 1.13
#